data_c6188a1ee0c61daf0ea232c8de7b219b
#
_entry.id   c6188a1ee0c61daf0ea232c8de7b219b
#
_cell.length_a   1.000
_cell.length_b   1.000
_cell.length_c   1.000
_cell.angle_alpha   90.00
_cell.angle_beta   90.00
_cell.angle_gamma   90.00
#
_symmetry.space_group_name_H-M   'P 1'
#
loop_
_entity.id
_entity.type
_entity.pdbx_description
1 polymer ?
#
loop_
_entity_poly.entity_id
_entity_poly.type
_entity_poly.pdbx_seq_one_letter_code
_entity_poly.pdbx_strand_id
1 'polypeptide(L)'
;MQQLTPMDAAFLYLENESTHAHGTLVWLYDASHCEDPGVNRRALLEHMRSRLHVSPIFTRKIHRLPLDFDYPYWVDDAGFELLYHVRELSLPQDGDWGDFCQLVSTVHSRPLDHNHPLWELTLVPKLNDIDGLPPQCFAILGKFHHVAIDGATGMQIIEAIHDAPGQQQAEALAPVRPARLPSLGESLFRAAIRNVGALDKGLELVGLGASPRPDNTEIAEAPLEEVTSDPHQEPSGIPQTLFNQAITPQATWESRSFDLARIKAMRQAVKGATVNDVLLTIVAGGLRHYLQHREALPDTPMKAGCPVNIRTEAEAAAGGNMISAIIINMHTDIADPLQRLQAITRSSSAAKQRAGARGSRKILDVVDVVPAQAQALLGNLVGKVAGKMNRAVQFNGSVSNLPGPQQELHMLGGRLQSIGAAMPVMNGYGLFVGLTTCAGELRISMSSSANILPDPGKLGDCMEHSFKELSSAARKRPATKRKSTKPGAAKSRPTRKKS
;
A
#
# COMPACT_ATOMS: atom_id res chain seq x y z
N MET A 1 -7.44 15.70 22.04
CA MET A 1 -8.53 15.08 21.27
C MET A 1 -8.51 15.65 19.86
N GLN A 2 -8.55 14.80 18.84
CA GLN A 2 -8.53 15.18 17.42
C GLN A 2 -9.61 14.37 16.69
N GLN A 3 -10.43 15.02 15.87
CA GLN A 3 -11.44 14.33 15.07
C GLN A 3 -10.77 13.66 13.84
N LEU A 4 -11.29 12.51 13.44
CA LEU A 4 -10.88 11.85 12.21
C LEU A 4 -11.30 12.66 11.00
N THR A 5 -10.51 12.58 9.93
CA THR A 5 -10.95 13.07 8.63
C THR A 5 -12.03 12.15 8.06
N PRO A 6 -12.90 12.63 7.16
CA PRO A 6 -13.88 11.78 6.48
C PRO A 6 -13.27 10.56 5.79
N MET A 7 -12.09 10.73 5.17
CA MET A 7 -11.37 9.66 4.50
C MET A 7 -10.82 8.61 5.49
N ASP A 8 -10.26 9.05 6.63
CA ASP A 8 -9.79 8.12 7.66
C ASP A 8 -10.96 7.33 8.25
N ALA A 9 -12.09 7.98 8.51
CA ALA A 9 -13.30 7.34 9.02
C ALA A 9 -13.88 6.32 8.03
N ALA A 10 -13.71 6.53 6.72
CA ALA A 10 -14.17 5.59 5.70
C ALA A 10 -13.53 4.20 5.87
N PHE A 11 -12.26 4.11 6.30
CA PHE A 11 -11.63 2.82 6.59
C PHE A 11 -12.33 2.06 7.73
N LEU A 12 -12.82 2.75 8.77
CA LEU A 12 -13.58 2.13 9.85
C LEU A 12 -14.97 1.67 9.40
N TYR A 13 -15.60 2.41 8.49
CA TYR A 13 -16.93 2.11 8.00
C TYR A 13 -16.96 1.01 6.93
N LEU A 14 -15.83 0.78 6.24
CA LEU A 14 -15.67 -0.31 5.26
C LEU A 14 -15.43 -1.67 5.92
N GLU A 15 -15.07 -1.71 7.21
CA GLU A 15 -14.83 -2.97 7.91
C GLU A 15 -16.10 -3.79 8.06
N ASN A 16 -15.93 -5.09 7.93
CA ASN A 16 -16.96 -6.10 8.15
C ASN A 16 -16.30 -7.42 8.56
N GLU A 17 -17.08 -8.49 8.73
CA GLU A 17 -16.59 -9.81 9.18
C GLU A 17 -15.49 -10.40 8.29
N SER A 18 -15.43 -10.03 7.01
CA SER A 18 -14.45 -10.57 6.05
C SER A 18 -13.38 -9.55 5.62
N THR A 19 -13.60 -8.27 5.88
CA THR A 19 -12.67 -7.19 5.51
C THR A 19 -12.28 -6.42 6.74
N HIS A 20 -11.00 -6.45 7.08
CA HIS A 20 -10.42 -5.66 8.17
C HIS A 20 -9.49 -4.62 7.56
N ALA A 21 -9.68 -3.35 7.92
CA ALA A 21 -8.91 -2.25 7.33
C ALA A 21 -7.54 -2.05 8.02
N HIS A 22 -6.82 -3.14 8.29
CA HIS A 22 -5.47 -3.10 8.83
C HIS A 22 -4.46 -3.73 7.87
N GLY A 23 -3.23 -3.20 7.88
CA GLY A 23 -2.07 -3.83 7.25
C GLY A 23 -1.22 -4.54 8.30
N THR A 24 -0.58 -5.63 7.92
CA THR A 24 0.44 -6.30 8.72
C THR A 24 1.77 -6.24 7.98
N LEU A 25 2.72 -5.52 8.53
CA LEU A 25 4.09 -5.49 8.03
C LEU A 25 4.86 -6.67 8.64
N VAL A 26 5.63 -7.35 7.81
CA VAL A 26 6.44 -8.51 8.17
C VAL A 26 7.90 -8.09 8.12
N TRP A 27 8.48 -7.82 9.27
CA TRP A 27 9.88 -7.41 9.39
C TRP A 27 10.74 -8.63 9.69
N LEU A 28 11.71 -8.94 8.81
CA LEU A 28 12.68 -10.02 8.99
C LEU A 28 14.02 -9.43 9.40
N TYR A 29 14.59 -9.96 10.47
CA TYR A 29 15.83 -9.47 11.04
C TYR A 29 16.91 -10.53 11.00
N ASP A 30 18.10 -10.12 10.60
CA ASP A 30 19.33 -10.90 10.69
C ASP A 30 20.04 -10.58 11.99
N ALA A 31 20.10 -11.54 12.89
CA ALA A 31 20.81 -11.45 14.17
C ALA A 31 22.12 -12.26 14.19
N SER A 32 22.62 -12.73 13.02
CA SER A 32 23.82 -13.57 12.93
C SER A 32 25.09 -12.91 13.46
N HIS A 33 25.06 -11.59 13.66
CA HIS A 33 26.18 -10.83 14.21
C HIS A 33 26.18 -10.72 15.73
N CYS A 34 25.12 -11.22 16.40
CA CYS A 34 24.99 -11.25 17.85
C CYS A 34 25.18 -12.67 18.39
N GLU A 35 26.08 -12.88 19.36
CA GLU A 35 26.29 -14.20 19.97
C GLU A 35 25.04 -14.66 20.74
N ASP A 36 24.35 -13.74 21.44
CA ASP A 36 23.05 -13.97 22.06
C ASP A 36 22.19 -12.71 21.89
N PRO A 37 21.32 -12.67 20.87
CA PRO A 37 20.49 -11.49 20.62
C PRO A 37 19.42 -11.26 21.69
N GLY A 38 19.19 -12.22 22.60
CA GLY A 38 18.20 -12.08 23.69
C GLY A 38 16.77 -11.81 23.16
N VAL A 39 16.45 -12.32 21.97
CA VAL A 39 15.17 -12.06 21.28
C VAL A 39 14.04 -12.78 22.01
N ASN A 40 13.24 -12.03 22.75
CA ASN A 40 12.07 -12.53 23.46
C ASN A 40 11.05 -11.40 23.67
N ARG A 41 9.83 -11.78 24.08
CA ARG A 41 8.74 -10.81 24.31
C ARG A 41 9.10 -9.74 25.34
N ARG A 42 9.86 -10.06 26.39
CA ARG A 42 10.25 -9.10 27.41
C ARG A 42 11.14 -7.99 26.82
N ALA A 43 12.14 -8.37 26.03
CA ALA A 43 13.02 -7.42 25.36
C ALA A 43 12.23 -6.50 24.42
N LEU A 44 11.26 -7.05 23.64
CA LEU A 44 10.39 -6.26 22.78
C LEU A 44 9.50 -5.29 23.58
N LEU A 45 8.97 -5.71 24.72
CA LEU A 45 8.21 -4.84 25.62
C LEU A 45 9.06 -3.70 26.18
N GLU A 46 10.28 -3.97 26.60
CA GLU A 46 11.21 -2.96 27.11
C GLU A 46 11.59 -1.96 26.00
N HIS A 47 11.88 -2.47 24.81
CA HIS A 47 12.16 -1.65 23.63
C HIS A 47 10.96 -0.74 23.29
N MET A 48 9.76 -1.29 23.14
CA MET A 48 8.57 -0.51 22.80
C MET A 48 8.19 0.50 23.89
N ARG A 49 8.42 0.19 25.18
CA ARG A 49 8.18 1.14 26.27
C ARG A 49 8.98 2.42 26.09
N SER A 50 10.22 2.32 25.61
CA SER A 50 11.07 3.48 25.32
C SER A 50 10.64 4.25 24.06
N ARG A 51 9.79 3.67 23.20
CA ARG A 51 9.39 4.23 21.88
C ARG A 51 7.94 4.69 21.80
N LEU A 52 7.10 4.45 22.80
CA LEU A 52 5.68 4.85 22.76
C LEU A 52 5.46 6.34 22.47
N HIS A 53 6.41 7.20 22.85
CA HIS A 53 6.34 8.64 22.66
C HIS A 53 6.53 9.11 21.21
N VAL A 54 7.08 8.25 20.32
CA VAL A 54 7.40 8.66 18.94
C VAL A 54 6.15 8.92 18.09
N SER A 55 5.01 8.34 18.50
CA SER A 55 3.73 8.62 17.82
C SER A 55 2.56 8.47 18.79
N PRO A 56 1.58 9.38 18.73
CA PRO A 56 0.36 9.28 19.53
C PRO A 56 -0.51 8.06 19.19
N ILE A 57 -0.31 7.41 18.06
CA ILE A 57 -1.08 6.21 17.67
C ILE A 57 -0.88 5.05 18.65
N PHE A 58 0.24 5.02 19.36
CA PHE A 58 0.56 3.96 20.31
C PHE A 58 -0.28 4.00 21.57
N THR A 59 -0.81 5.18 21.94
CA THR A 59 -1.53 5.38 23.21
C THR A 59 -2.92 5.96 23.04
N ARG A 60 -3.36 6.23 21.79
CA ARG A 60 -4.69 6.74 21.48
C ARG A 60 -5.57 5.68 20.85
N LYS A 61 -6.83 5.68 21.23
CA LYS A 61 -7.88 4.84 20.67
C LYS A 61 -8.96 5.65 19.98
N ILE A 62 -9.82 4.98 19.24
CA ILE A 62 -10.97 5.56 18.58
C ILE A 62 -12.13 5.68 19.57
N HIS A 63 -12.73 6.86 19.63
CA HIS A 63 -14.00 7.11 20.31
C HIS A 63 -15.08 7.40 19.29
N ARG A 64 -16.03 6.46 19.13
CA ARG A 64 -17.21 6.63 18.25
C ARG A 64 -18.35 7.20 19.05
N LEU A 65 -19.07 8.14 18.42
CA LEU A 65 -20.28 8.68 18.99
C LEU A 65 -21.47 7.73 18.76
N PRO A 66 -22.47 7.71 19.65
CA PRO A 66 -23.68 6.93 19.45
C PRO A 66 -24.30 7.21 18.08
N LEU A 67 -24.72 6.15 17.36
CA LEU A 67 -25.36 6.24 16.03
C LEU A 67 -24.49 6.93 14.95
N ASP A 68 -23.19 7.04 15.16
CA ASP A 68 -22.26 7.74 14.27
C ASP A 68 -22.74 9.16 13.89
N PHE A 69 -23.32 9.89 14.84
CA PHE A 69 -23.81 11.25 14.64
C PHE A 69 -22.77 12.20 14.09
N ASP A 70 -21.50 11.92 14.40
CA ASP A 70 -20.35 12.65 13.89
C ASP A 70 -19.18 11.69 13.64
N TYR A 71 -18.14 12.16 12.93
CA TYR A 71 -16.93 11.37 12.74
C TYR A 71 -16.27 11.05 14.07
N PRO A 72 -15.67 9.86 14.19
CA PRO A 72 -14.97 9.44 15.41
C PRO A 72 -13.83 10.38 15.81
N TYR A 73 -13.38 10.25 17.04
CA TYR A 73 -12.30 11.05 17.62
C TYR A 73 -11.16 10.17 18.08
N TRP A 74 -9.93 10.64 17.91
CA TRP A 74 -8.78 10.13 18.62
C TRP A 74 -8.79 10.64 20.07
N VAL A 75 -8.76 9.72 21.02
CA VAL A 75 -8.70 10.00 22.46
C VAL A 75 -7.58 9.21 23.10
N ASP A 76 -6.92 9.82 24.10
CA ASP A 76 -5.90 9.12 24.87
C ASP A 76 -6.54 7.97 25.65
N ASP A 77 -5.95 6.78 25.61
CA ASP A 77 -6.48 5.62 26.34
C ASP A 77 -5.96 5.63 27.79
N ALA A 78 -6.81 6.00 28.73
CA ALA A 78 -6.48 6.00 30.15
C ALA A 78 -6.22 4.59 30.72
N GLY A 79 -6.68 3.55 30.04
CA GLY A 79 -6.46 2.13 30.39
C GLY A 79 -5.40 1.45 29.53
N PHE A 80 -4.50 2.22 28.91
CA PHE A 80 -3.49 1.66 28.03
C PHE A 80 -2.55 0.69 28.74
N GLU A 81 -2.49 -0.54 28.23
CA GLU A 81 -1.61 -1.60 28.70
C GLU A 81 -0.73 -2.13 27.57
N LEU A 82 0.57 -1.87 27.60
CA LEU A 82 1.51 -2.31 26.57
C LEU A 82 1.51 -3.84 26.38
N LEU A 83 1.28 -4.60 27.45
CA LEU A 83 1.21 -6.07 27.44
C LEU A 83 0.12 -6.61 26.52
N TYR A 84 -0.97 -5.86 26.33
CA TYR A 84 -2.05 -6.22 25.41
C TYR A 84 -1.59 -6.23 23.95
N HIS A 85 -0.72 -5.31 23.59
CA HIS A 85 -0.29 -5.03 22.21
C HIS A 85 0.89 -5.88 21.73
N VAL A 86 1.62 -6.54 22.64
CA VAL A 86 2.83 -7.30 22.29
C VAL A 86 2.61 -8.77 22.57
N ARG A 87 2.70 -9.58 21.53
CA ARG A 87 2.52 -11.03 21.56
C ARG A 87 3.81 -11.73 21.13
N GLU A 88 3.90 -13.01 21.46
CA GLU A 88 4.95 -13.91 20.97
C GLU A 88 4.29 -15.18 20.45
N LEU A 89 4.69 -15.60 19.27
CA LEU A 89 4.27 -16.86 18.64
C LEU A 89 5.52 -17.58 18.13
N SER A 90 5.48 -18.90 18.13
CA SER A 90 6.59 -19.72 17.62
C SER A 90 6.10 -20.59 16.47
N LEU A 91 6.99 -20.87 15.53
CA LEU A 91 6.78 -21.91 14.54
C LEU A 91 6.90 -23.30 15.16
N PRO A 92 6.35 -24.35 14.53
CA PRO A 92 6.69 -25.74 14.85
C PRO A 92 8.22 -25.95 14.81
N GLN A 93 8.71 -26.99 15.47
CA GLN A 93 10.16 -27.24 15.58
C GLN A 93 10.85 -27.36 14.22
N ASP A 94 10.19 -28.01 13.24
CA ASP A 94 10.66 -28.19 11.86
C ASP A 94 9.88 -27.31 10.87
N GLY A 95 9.38 -26.17 11.35
CA GLY A 95 8.54 -25.28 10.56
C GLY A 95 9.30 -24.64 9.40
N ASP A 96 8.68 -24.64 8.23
CA ASP A 96 9.22 -24.10 7.00
C ASP A 96 8.65 -22.69 6.66
N TRP A 97 8.99 -22.19 5.47
CA TRP A 97 8.46 -20.92 4.97
C TRP A 97 6.92 -20.92 4.83
N GLY A 98 6.33 -22.08 4.49
CA GLY A 98 4.88 -22.23 4.38
C GLY A 98 4.20 -22.08 5.74
N ASP A 99 4.77 -22.67 6.79
CA ASP A 99 4.28 -22.50 8.17
C ASP A 99 4.38 -21.04 8.63
N PHE A 100 5.47 -20.36 8.28
CA PHE A 100 5.59 -18.94 8.56
C PHE A 100 4.54 -18.11 7.80
N CYS A 101 4.29 -18.38 6.53
CA CYS A 101 3.24 -17.74 5.75
C CYS A 101 1.85 -17.99 6.35
N GLN A 102 1.59 -19.20 6.84
CA GLN A 102 0.34 -19.55 7.52
C GLN A 102 0.20 -18.80 8.85
N LEU A 103 1.29 -18.63 9.61
CA LEU A 103 1.30 -17.84 10.84
C LEU A 103 0.98 -16.36 10.52
N VAL A 104 1.63 -15.77 9.53
CA VAL A 104 1.35 -14.39 9.06
C VAL A 104 -0.11 -14.26 8.65
N SER A 105 -0.63 -15.19 7.86
CA SER A 105 -2.02 -15.24 7.42
C SER A 105 -2.99 -15.27 8.62
N THR A 106 -2.68 -16.09 9.63
CA THR A 106 -3.48 -16.23 10.85
C THR A 106 -3.48 -14.93 11.67
N VAL A 107 -2.32 -14.29 11.85
CA VAL A 107 -2.20 -13.00 12.54
C VAL A 107 -2.96 -11.92 11.78
N HIS A 108 -2.80 -11.88 10.45
CA HIS A 108 -3.48 -10.89 9.60
C HIS A 108 -5.00 -11.07 9.57
N SER A 109 -5.52 -12.30 9.64
CA SER A 109 -6.97 -12.56 9.64
C SER A 109 -7.70 -12.09 10.90
N ARG A 110 -7.00 -11.85 12.02
CA ARG A 110 -7.62 -11.42 13.27
C ARG A 110 -7.88 -9.92 13.25
N PRO A 111 -9.10 -9.45 13.57
CA PRO A 111 -9.37 -8.02 13.70
C PRO A 111 -8.59 -7.36 14.84
N LEU A 112 -8.35 -6.07 14.76
CA LEU A 112 -7.93 -5.25 15.89
C LEU A 112 -9.14 -4.88 16.73
N ASP A 113 -9.00 -4.89 18.07
CA ASP A 113 -10.07 -4.46 18.98
C ASP A 113 -10.11 -2.92 19.05
N HIS A 114 -11.21 -2.33 18.63
CA HIS A 114 -11.41 -0.87 18.62
C HIS A 114 -11.52 -0.24 20.01
N ASN A 115 -11.61 -1.03 21.07
CA ASN A 115 -11.57 -0.53 22.46
C ASN A 115 -10.16 -0.18 22.94
N HIS A 116 -9.14 -0.55 22.16
CA HIS A 116 -7.72 -0.30 22.41
C HIS A 116 -7.10 0.53 21.30
N PRO A 117 -5.87 1.06 21.48
CA PRO A 117 -5.07 1.58 20.38
C PRO A 117 -4.93 0.56 19.24
N LEU A 118 -5.09 1.01 18.00
CA LEU A 118 -5.30 0.15 16.83
C LEU A 118 -3.99 -0.38 16.24
N TRP A 119 -3.20 -1.08 17.06
CA TRP A 119 -1.97 -1.75 16.65
C TRP A 119 -1.65 -2.99 17.50
N GLU A 120 -0.89 -3.91 16.94
CA GLU A 120 -0.31 -5.07 17.61
C GLU A 120 1.07 -5.37 17.05
N LEU A 121 1.99 -5.84 17.89
CA LEU A 121 3.25 -6.46 17.50
C LEU A 121 3.26 -7.94 17.89
N THR A 122 3.57 -8.81 16.95
CA THR A 122 3.78 -10.23 17.21
C THR A 122 5.20 -10.62 16.89
N LEU A 123 5.96 -11.00 17.91
CA LEU A 123 7.32 -11.50 17.78
C LEU A 123 7.29 -12.99 17.41
N VAL A 124 8.08 -13.36 16.42
CA VAL A 124 8.45 -14.75 16.10
C VAL A 124 9.95 -14.87 16.34
N PRO A 125 10.38 -15.35 17.52
CA PRO A 125 11.76 -15.18 17.99
C PRO A 125 12.78 -16.04 17.23
N LYS A 126 12.33 -17.06 16.51
CA LYS A 126 13.18 -17.93 15.71
C LYS A 126 12.46 -18.42 14.46
N LEU A 127 13.11 -18.23 13.32
CA LEU A 127 12.69 -18.78 12.02
C LEU A 127 13.60 -19.96 11.64
N ASN A 128 13.46 -21.04 12.29
CA ASN A 128 14.15 -22.34 12.26
C ASN A 128 14.81 -22.69 10.92
N ASP A 129 16.02 -22.18 10.66
CA ASP A 129 16.85 -22.53 9.51
C ASP A 129 16.10 -22.61 8.16
N ILE A 130 15.15 -21.70 7.96
CA ILE A 130 14.36 -21.62 6.73
C ILE A 130 15.29 -21.25 5.56
N ASP A 131 15.23 -22.03 4.49
CA ASP A 131 16.02 -21.83 3.29
C ASP A 131 15.91 -20.38 2.75
N GLY A 132 17.06 -19.75 2.52
CA GLY A 132 17.13 -18.38 2.01
C GLY A 132 17.05 -17.28 3.08
N LEU A 133 16.90 -17.64 4.37
CA LEU A 133 17.03 -16.71 5.49
C LEU A 133 18.38 -16.87 6.21
N PRO A 134 18.85 -15.84 6.94
CA PRO A 134 20.03 -15.94 7.79
C PRO A 134 19.85 -16.99 8.89
N PRO A 135 20.95 -17.64 9.37
CA PRO A 135 20.86 -18.70 10.37
C PRO A 135 20.25 -18.28 11.71
N GLN A 136 20.42 -17.02 12.08
CA GLN A 136 19.80 -16.41 13.26
C GLN A 136 18.80 -15.35 12.81
N CYS A 137 17.68 -15.79 12.26
CA CYS A 137 16.63 -14.91 11.79
C CYS A 137 15.44 -14.94 12.76
N PHE A 138 14.87 -13.77 13.03
CA PHE A 138 13.60 -13.62 13.71
C PHE A 138 12.70 -12.67 12.94
N ALA A 139 11.41 -12.68 13.26
CA ALA A 139 10.46 -11.76 12.65
C ALA A 139 9.66 -10.99 13.71
N ILE A 140 9.25 -9.78 13.33
CA ILE A 140 8.21 -9.04 14.03
C ILE A 140 7.11 -8.72 13.02
N LEU A 141 5.87 -9.08 13.36
CA LEU A 141 4.68 -8.78 12.59
C LEU A 141 4.04 -7.53 13.21
N GLY A 142 4.17 -6.38 12.54
CA GLY A 142 3.59 -5.12 12.99
C GLY A 142 2.23 -4.91 12.31
N LYS A 143 1.13 -5.09 13.05
CA LYS A 143 -0.23 -4.89 12.55
C LYS A 143 -0.74 -3.52 12.99
N PHE A 144 -1.23 -2.74 12.01
CA PHE A 144 -1.72 -1.38 12.21
C PHE A 144 -2.97 -1.13 11.39
N HIS A 145 -3.94 -0.45 11.97
CA HIS A 145 -5.13 -0.06 11.23
C HIS A 145 -4.85 1.12 10.29
N HIS A 146 -5.42 1.11 9.09
CA HIS A 146 -5.23 2.18 8.11
C HIS A 146 -5.71 3.56 8.58
N VAL A 147 -6.66 3.63 9.52
CA VAL A 147 -7.07 4.88 10.15
C VAL A 147 -5.93 5.55 10.93
N ALA A 148 -4.99 4.76 11.44
CA ALA A 148 -3.87 5.25 12.26
C ALA A 148 -2.63 5.58 11.43
N ILE A 149 -2.47 4.91 10.27
CA ILE A 149 -1.24 4.96 9.48
C ILE A 149 -1.57 5.00 7.99
N ASP A 150 -1.09 6.01 7.30
CA ASP A 150 -0.95 6.00 5.84
C ASP A 150 0.44 5.51 5.42
N GLY A 151 0.64 5.27 4.11
CA GLY A 151 1.90 4.71 3.62
C GLY A 151 3.14 5.55 3.93
N ALA A 152 3.04 6.87 3.97
CA ALA A 152 4.16 7.77 4.26
C ALA A 152 4.42 7.86 5.77
N THR A 153 3.38 8.07 6.56
CA THR A 153 3.45 8.10 8.02
C THR A 153 3.88 6.74 8.57
N GLY A 154 3.44 5.64 7.93
CA GLY A 154 3.84 4.29 8.31
C GLY A 154 5.34 4.07 8.25
N MET A 155 6.01 4.56 7.21
CA MET A 155 7.46 4.44 7.09
C MET A 155 8.19 5.27 8.16
N GLN A 156 7.71 6.49 8.44
CA GLN A 156 8.28 7.32 9.50
C GLN A 156 8.15 6.64 10.89
N ILE A 157 7.02 5.98 11.16
CA ILE A 157 6.83 5.23 12.40
C ILE A 157 7.77 4.03 12.47
N ILE A 158 7.92 3.29 11.36
CA ILE A 158 8.88 2.18 11.28
C ILE A 158 10.28 2.69 11.63
N GLU A 159 10.75 3.75 10.98
CA GLU A 159 12.07 4.33 11.27
C GLU A 159 12.20 4.79 12.72
N ALA A 160 11.14 5.38 13.29
CA ALA A 160 11.17 5.92 14.66
C ALA A 160 11.14 4.85 15.77
N ILE A 161 10.52 3.68 15.51
CA ILE A 161 10.52 2.57 16.50
C ILE A 161 11.77 1.69 16.41
N HIS A 162 12.57 1.83 15.37
CA HIS A 162 13.83 1.10 15.22
C HIS A 162 15.01 1.92 15.76
N ASP A 163 16.10 1.23 16.05
CA ASP A 163 17.37 1.86 16.34
C ASP A 163 18.10 2.17 15.02
N ALA A 164 18.55 3.41 14.88
CA ALA A 164 19.37 3.84 13.75
C ALA A 164 20.75 4.26 14.24
N PRO A 165 21.82 4.13 13.43
CA PRO A 165 23.15 4.56 13.81
C PRO A 165 23.17 6.03 14.24
N GLY A 166 23.65 6.29 15.47
CA GLY A 166 23.78 7.65 16.03
C GLY A 166 22.53 8.24 16.70
N GLN A 167 21.42 7.53 16.80
CA GLN A 167 20.29 7.97 17.62
C GLN A 167 20.56 7.72 19.11
N GLN A 168 20.42 8.77 19.91
CA GLN A 168 20.39 8.65 21.37
C GLN A 168 19.05 8.06 21.81
N GLN A 169 19.07 7.23 22.86
CA GLN A 169 17.85 6.72 23.49
C GLN A 169 16.95 7.89 23.90
N ALA A 170 15.70 7.83 23.46
CA ALA A 170 14.73 8.87 23.74
C ALA A 170 14.32 8.86 25.23
N GLU A 171 14.05 10.04 25.77
CA GLU A 171 13.57 10.21 27.14
C GLU A 171 12.21 9.54 27.40
N ALA A 172 12.01 9.11 28.65
CA ALA A 172 10.75 8.48 29.06
C ALA A 172 9.55 9.43 28.87
N LEU A 173 8.42 8.87 28.43
CA LEU A 173 7.16 9.58 28.25
C LEU A 173 6.72 10.33 29.52
N ALA A 174 6.32 11.59 29.31
CA ALA A 174 5.50 12.29 30.31
C ALA A 174 4.13 11.58 30.44
N PRO A 175 3.56 11.50 31.66
CA PRO A 175 2.27 10.85 31.87
C PRO A 175 1.19 11.49 30.98
N VAL A 176 0.50 10.65 30.24
CA VAL A 176 -0.61 11.05 29.36
C VAL A 176 -1.73 11.63 30.21
N ARG A 177 -2.07 12.91 30.00
CA ARG A 177 -3.25 13.52 30.62
C ARG A 177 -4.47 13.18 29.78
N PRO A 178 -5.49 12.48 30.33
CA PRO A 178 -6.68 12.14 29.58
C PRO A 178 -7.36 13.42 29.06
N ALA A 179 -7.54 13.49 27.74
CA ALA A 179 -8.25 14.59 27.12
C ALA A 179 -9.73 14.51 27.49
N ARG A 180 -10.36 15.66 27.82
CA ARG A 180 -11.80 15.74 28.10
C ARG A 180 -12.57 15.32 26.83
N LEU A 181 -13.43 14.31 26.94
CA LEU A 181 -14.37 13.95 25.91
C LEU A 181 -15.41 15.06 25.71
N PRO A 182 -15.83 15.39 24.48
CA PRO A 182 -16.93 16.32 24.27
C PRO A 182 -18.19 15.76 24.89
N SER A 183 -18.99 16.63 25.49
CA SER A 183 -20.33 16.21 25.91
C SER A 183 -21.20 15.84 24.70
N LEU A 184 -22.24 15.04 24.91
CA LEU A 184 -23.15 14.68 23.84
C LEU A 184 -23.72 15.94 23.15
N GLY A 185 -24.07 17.00 23.92
CA GLY A 185 -24.55 18.26 23.39
C GLY A 185 -23.51 19.00 22.53
N GLU A 186 -22.25 19.05 22.95
CA GLU A 186 -21.15 19.62 22.15
C GLU A 186 -20.94 18.84 20.86
N SER A 187 -21.03 17.51 20.91
CA SER A 187 -20.86 16.64 19.74
C SER A 187 -22.00 16.84 18.74
N LEU A 188 -23.26 16.89 19.22
CA LEU A 188 -24.42 17.15 18.37
C LEU A 188 -24.37 18.54 17.73
N PHE A 189 -23.95 19.56 18.48
CA PHE A 189 -23.82 20.91 17.96
C PHE A 189 -22.76 21.01 16.86
N ARG A 190 -21.58 20.38 17.05
CA ARG A 190 -20.53 20.32 16.04
C ARG A 190 -20.98 19.55 14.79
N ALA A 191 -21.67 18.41 14.98
CA ALA A 191 -22.22 17.63 13.89
C ALA A 191 -23.25 18.43 13.09
N ALA A 192 -24.14 19.19 13.76
CA ALA A 192 -25.13 20.04 13.09
C ALA A 192 -24.46 21.13 12.24
N ILE A 193 -23.47 21.86 12.78
CA ILE A 193 -22.75 22.91 12.03
C ILE A 193 -22.05 22.30 10.80
N ARG A 194 -21.39 21.17 10.95
CA ARG A 194 -20.68 20.53 9.84
C ARG A 194 -21.65 20.00 8.78
N ASN A 195 -22.73 19.36 9.16
CA ASN A 195 -23.73 18.84 8.22
C ASN A 195 -24.40 19.95 7.40
N VAL A 196 -24.59 21.14 7.99
CA VAL A 196 -25.03 22.32 7.25
C VAL A 196 -23.98 22.76 6.25
N GLY A 197 -22.69 22.83 6.64
CA GLY A 197 -21.59 23.16 5.73
C GLY A 197 -21.37 22.11 4.63
N ALA A 198 -21.59 20.84 4.94
CA ALA A 198 -21.51 19.73 3.98
C ALA A 198 -22.66 19.78 2.96
N LEU A 199 -23.87 20.17 3.41
CA LEU A 199 -25.03 20.36 2.53
C LEU A 199 -24.77 21.50 1.53
N ASP A 200 -24.21 22.62 2.01
CA ASP A 200 -23.89 23.79 1.16
C ASP A 200 -22.84 23.42 0.08
N LYS A 201 -21.73 22.78 0.47
CA LYS A 201 -20.75 22.24 -0.49
C LYS A 201 -21.35 21.20 -1.44
N GLY A 202 -22.24 20.34 -0.95
CA GLY A 202 -22.95 19.37 -1.77
C GLY A 202 -23.82 20.01 -2.83
N LEU A 203 -24.54 21.07 -2.49
CA LEU A 203 -25.34 21.86 -3.43
C LEU A 203 -24.46 22.58 -4.46
N GLU A 204 -23.28 23.09 -4.06
CA GLU A 204 -22.29 23.65 -4.99
C GLU A 204 -21.78 22.60 -5.99
N LEU A 205 -21.44 21.38 -5.52
CA LEU A 205 -20.96 20.28 -6.37
C LEU A 205 -22.00 19.81 -7.41
N VAL A 206 -23.30 19.91 -7.08
CA VAL A 206 -24.41 19.56 -8.00
C VAL A 206 -24.87 20.78 -8.82
N GLY A 207 -24.22 21.94 -8.65
CA GLY A 207 -24.58 23.16 -9.40
C GLY A 207 -25.82 23.86 -8.91
N LEU A 208 -26.34 23.54 -7.71
CA LEU A 208 -27.52 24.12 -7.07
C LEU A 208 -27.16 25.09 -5.93
N GLY A 209 -25.87 25.39 -5.69
CA GLY A 209 -25.41 26.27 -4.63
C GLY A 209 -25.74 27.76 -4.91
N ALA A 210 -26.06 28.47 -3.82
CA ALA A 210 -26.44 29.88 -3.89
C ALA A 210 -25.31 30.91 -3.99
N SER A 211 -24.08 30.46 -4.10
CA SER A 211 -22.90 31.35 -4.21
C SER A 211 -22.83 31.99 -5.59
N PRO A 212 -22.65 33.33 -5.70
CA PRO A 212 -22.40 33.96 -6.98
C PRO A 212 -21.08 33.48 -7.53
N ARG A 213 -21.08 32.90 -8.73
CA ARG A 213 -19.86 32.56 -9.46
C ARG A 213 -19.01 33.82 -9.57
N PRO A 214 -17.72 33.79 -9.20
CA PRO A 214 -16.81 34.82 -9.67
C PRO A 214 -16.74 34.72 -11.20
N ASP A 215 -16.92 35.87 -11.83
CA ASP A 215 -17.01 36.06 -13.25
C ASP A 215 -15.92 35.34 -14.05
N ASN A 216 -16.36 34.69 -15.09
CA ASN A 216 -15.66 34.39 -16.35
C ASN A 216 -14.16 34.03 -16.27
N THR A 217 -13.85 32.78 -15.98
CA THR A 217 -12.97 32.05 -16.86
C THR A 217 -13.81 30.95 -17.51
N GLU A 218 -14.01 31.05 -18.79
CA GLU A 218 -14.59 30.05 -19.65
C GLU A 218 -13.87 28.72 -19.37
N ILE A 219 -14.47 27.88 -18.51
CA ILE A 219 -14.26 26.45 -18.63
C ILE A 219 -15.06 26.13 -19.89
N ALA A 220 -14.42 26.30 -21.03
CA ALA A 220 -14.87 25.70 -22.25
C ALA A 220 -15.16 24.24 -21.88
N GLU A 221 -16.45 23.86 -21.91
CA GLU A 221 -16.83 22.48 -22.12
C GLU A 221 -16.07 22.10 -23.41
N ALA A 222 -14.90 21.50 -23.22
CA ALA A 222 -14.25 20.85 -24.36
C ALA A 222 -15.32 19.89 -24.90
N PRO A 223 -15.73 20.05 -26.15
CA PRO A 223 -16.65 19.12 -26.77
C PRO A 223 -16.07 17.72 -26.45
N LEU A 224 -16.96 16.76 -26.18
CA LEU A 224 -16.60 15.34 -26.29
C LEU A 224 -16.14 15.17 -27.74
N GLU A 225 -14.87 15.56 -28.01
CA GLU A 225 -14.26 15.19 -29.26
C GLU A 225 -14.45 13.69 -29.36
N GLU A 226 -15.18 13.27 -30.37
CA GLU A 226 -15.14 11.92 -30.87
C GLU A 226 -13.67 11.55 -30.95
N VAL A 227 -13.25 10.74 -29.98
CA VAL A 227 -11.89 10.20 -29.93
C VAL A 227 -11.77 9.41 -31.22
N THR A 228 -11.18 10.06 -32.24
CA THR A 228 -10.76 9.39 -33.46
C THR A 228 -10.02 8.14 -33.00
N SER A 229 -10.48 6.99 -33.46
CA SER A 229 -10.00 5.67 -33.12
C SER A 229 -8.48 5.61 -33.27
N ASP A 230 -7.78 5.80 -32.15
CA ASP A 230 -6.36 5.51 -32.05
C ASP A 230 -6.22 4.00 -32.32
N PRO A 231 -5.42 3.57 -33.31
CA PRO A 231 -5.20 2.14 -33.59
C PRO A 231 -4.59 1.38 -32.41
N HIS A 232 -4.24 2.07 -31.32
CA HIS A 232 -3.78 1.51 -30.05
C HIS A 232 -4.81 1.65 -28.90
N GLN A 233 -6.10 1.78 -29.23
CA GLN A 233 -7.16 1.84 -28.22
C GLN A 233 -7.14 0.55 -27.40
N GLU A 234 -6.76 0.68 -26.11
CA GLU A 234 -6.75 -0.45 -25.17
C GLU A 234 -8.17 -1.03 -25.07
N PRO A 235 -8.33 -2.38 -25.02
CA PRO A 235 -9.64 -3.00 -24.91
C PRO A 235 -10.46 -2.36 -23.78
N SER A 236 -11.63 -1.84 -24.10
CA SER A 236 -12.57 -1.29 -23.14
C SER A 236 -13.21 -2.45 -22.38
N GLY A 237 -12.87 -2.59 -21.11
CA GLY A 237 -13.45 -3.61 -20.26
C GLY A 237 -12.43 -4.10 -19.22
N ILE A 238 -12.97 -4.71 -18.17
CA ILE A 238 -12.19 -5.37 -17.12
C ILE A 238 -12.66 -6.83 -17.12
N PRO A 239 -11.75 -7.78 -17.41
CA PRO A 239 -12.13 -9.19 -17.37
C PRO A 239 -12.52 -9.57 -15.95
N GLN A 240 -13.54 -10.40 -15.81
CA GLN A 240 -13.83 -11.03 -14.54
C GLN A 240 -12.83 -12.18 -14.33
N THR A 241 -12.15 -12.16 -13.23
CA THR A 241 -11.18 -13.18 -12.84
C THR A 241 -11.56 -13.80 -11.49
N LEU A 242 -10.86 -14.85 -11.09
CA LEU A 242 -11.01 -15.44 -9.76
C LEU A 242 -10.76 -14.41 -8.63
N PHE A 243 -9.98 -13.36 -8.89
CA PHE A 243 -9.69 -12.30 -7.90
C PHE A 243 -10.84 -11.31 -7.71
N ASN A 244 -11.88 -11.34 -8.55
CA ASN A 244 -13.03 -10.44 -8.48
C ASN A 244 -14.26 -11.08 -7.80
N GLN A 245 -14.03 -12.07 -6.96
CA GLN A 245 -15.08 -12.77 -6.22
C GLN A 245 -15.27 -12.18 -4.80
N ALA A 246 -16.28 -12.69 -4.11
CA ALA A 246 -16.47 -12.44 -2.69
C ALA A 246 -15.36 -13.15 -1.89
N ILE A 247 -14.85 -12.50 -0.86
CA ILE A 247 -13.81 -13.02 0.03
C ILE A 247 -14.42 -13.71 1.26
N THR A 248 -13.64 -14.57 1.90
CA THR A 248 -13.91 -15.13 3.22
C THR A 248 -13.00 -14.47 4.28
N PRO A 249 -13.33 -14.55 5.59
CA PRO A 249 -12.53 -13.92 6.64
C PRO A 249 -11.09 -14.44 6.74
N GLN A 250 -10.83 -15.66 6.25
CA GLN A 250 -9.52 -16.27 6.32
C GLN A 250 -8.61 -15.68 5.22
N ALA A 251 -7.62 -14.92 5.63
CA ALA A 251 -6.60 -14.39 4.73
C ALA A 251 -5.57 -15.47 4.35
N THR A 252 -4.93 -15.26 3.20
CA THR A 252 -3.71 -15.96 2.79
C THR A 252 -2.64 -14.94 2.46
N TRP A 253 -1.40 -15.28 2.77
CA TRP A 253 -0.25 -14.46 2.50
C TRP A 253 0.92 -15.31 2.01
N GLU A 254 1.66 -14.78 1.06
CA GLU A 254 2.90 -15.35 0.54
C GLU A 254 3.84 -14.24 0.12
N SER A 255 5.15 -14.48 0.16
CA SER A 255 6.11 -13.53 -0.41
C SER A 255 7.36 -14.18 -0.97
N ARG A 256 7.98 -13.51 -1.94
CA ARG A 256 9.23 -13.91 -2.55
C ARG A 256 10.21 -12.73 -2.59
N SER A 257 11.48 -13.06 -2.44
CA SER A 257 12.60 -12.13 -2.42
C SER A 257 13.33 -12.11 -3.76
N PHE A 258 13.73 -10.92 -4.20
CA PHE A 258 14.40 -10.71 -5.48
C PHE A 258 15.55 -9.70 -5.34
N ASP A 259 16.63 -9.94 -6.07
CA ASP A 259 17.76 -9.02 -6.15
C ASP A 259 17.37 -7.71 -6.85
N LEU A 260 17.35 -6.60 -6.10
CA LEU A 260 16.99 -5.28 -6.59
C LEU A 260 17.95 -4.77 -7.68
N ALA A 261 19.24 -5.12 -7.62
CA ALA A 261 20.20 -4.68 -8.63
C ALA A 261 19.90 -5.33 -9.99
N ARG A 262 19.51 -6.61 -10.01
CA ARG A 262 19.07 -7.29 -11.23
C ARG A 262 17.80 -6.67 -11.79
N ILE A 263 16.82 -6.32 -10.95
CA ILE A 263 15.59 -5.62 -11.37
C ILE A 263 15.94 -4.27 -11.99
N LYS A 264 16.80 -3.49 -11.34
CA LYS A 264 17.26 -2.19 -11.87
C LYS A 264 17.98 -2.33 -13.22
N ALA A 265 18.71 -3.43 -13.44
CA ALA A 265 19.37 -3.70 -14.72
C ALA A 265 18.37 -4.02 -15.85
N MET A 266 17.31 -4.77 -15.56
CA MET A 266 16.31 -5.19 -16.56
C MET A 266 15.62 -4.02 -17.27
N ARG A 267 15.46 -2.86 -16.61
CA ARG A 267 14.84 -1.66 -17.22
C ARG A 267 15.57 -1.20 -18.49
N GLN A 268 16.87 -1.50 -18.61
CA GLN A 268 17.68 -1.09 -19.76
C GLN A 268 17.29 -1.83 -21.06
N ALA A 269 16.57 -2.94 -20.95
CA ALA A 269 16.11 -3.71 -22.10
C ALA A 269 15.02 -2.98 -22.92
N VAL A 270 14.29 -2.04 -22.31
CA VAL A 270 13.26 -1.23 -22.98
C VAL A 270 13.52 0.26 -22.74
N LYS A 271 13.59 1.04 -23.80
CA LYS A 271 13.80 2.49 -23.72
C LYS A 271 12.63 3.16 -22.97
N GLY A 272 12.96 3.94 -21.94
CA GLY A 272 11.97 4.68 -21.13
C GLY A 272 11.35 3.86 -20.00
N ALA A 273 11.66 2.58 -19.88
CA ALA A 273 11.14 1.76 -18.78
C ALA A 273 11.70 2.23 -17.43
N THR A 274 10.83 2.27 -16.44
CA THR A 274 11.15 2.55 -15.03
C THR A 274 11.32 1.24 -14.26
N VAL A 275 11.88 1.31 -13.04
CA VAL A 275 11.92 0.14 -12.14
C VAL A 275 10.50 -0.36 -11.86
N ASN A 276 9.54 0.55 -11.65
CA ASN A 276 8.15 0.18 -11.41
C ASN A 276 7.53 -0.59 -12.59
N ASP A 277 7.87 -0.23 -13.84
CA ASP A 277 7.37 -0.97 -15.01
C ASP A 277 7.92 -2.40 -15.08
N VAL A 278 9.18 -2.59 -14.68
CA VAL A 278 9.79 -3.93 -14.53
C VAL A 278 9.06 -4.75 -13.47
N LEU A 279 8.77 -4.14 -12.31
CA LEU A 279 8.03 -4.79 -11.22
C LEU A 279 6.63 -5.19 -11.65
N LEU A 280 5.88 -4.29 -12.27
CA LEU A 280 4.57 -4.58 -12.85
C LEU A 280 4.63 -5.70 -13.89
N THR A 281 5.73 -5.77 -14.67
CA THR A 281 5.93 -6.83 -15.67
C THR A 281 6.16 -8.19 -15.03
N ILE A 282 6.91 -8.24 -13.92
CA ILE A 282 7.12 -9.48 -13.15
C ILE A 282 5.79 -9.95 -12.55
N VAL A 283 5.04 -9.03 -11.93
CA VAL A 283 3.70 -9.33 -11.36
C VAL A 283 2.75 -9.81 -12.45
N ALA A 284 2.67 -9.11 -13.58
CA ALA A 284 1.82 -9.48 -14.71
C ALA A 284 2.14 -10.87 -15.26
N GLY A 285 3.43 -11.21 -15.39
CA GLY A 285 3.86 -12.52 -15.83
C GLY A 285 3.54 -13.61 -14.80
N GLY A 286 3.76 -13.35 -13.53
CA GLY A 286 3.39 -14.27 -12.45
C GLY A 286 1.89 -14.55 -12.42
N LEU A 287 1.06 -13.51 -12.52
CA LEU A 287 -0.40 -13.66 -12.61
C LEU A 287 -0.83 -14.42 -13.87
N ARG A 288 -0.20 -14.14 -15.02
CA ARG A 288 -0.44 -14.89 -16.26
C ARG A 288 -0.16 -16.39 -16.06
N HIS A 289 1.00 -16.75 -15.54
CA HIS A 289 1.37 -18.16 -15.31
C HIS A 289 0.44 -18.83 -14.30
N TYR A 290 0.08 -18.16 -13.23
CA TYR A 290 -0.86 -18.67 -12.24
C TYR A 290 -2.24 -18.91 -12.83
N LEU A 291 -2.78 -17.94 -13.56
CA LEU A 291 -4.09 -18.08 -14.19
C LEU A 291 -4.11 -19.13 -15.30
N GLN A 292 -3.01 -19.30 -16.06
CA GLN A 292 -2.84 -20.40 -17.00
C GLN A 292 -2.87 -21.76 -16.30
N HIS A 293 -2.14 -21.88 -15.18
CA HIS A 293 -2.16 -23.09 -14.36
C HIS A 293 -3.56 -23.44 -13.82
N ARG A 294 -4.37 -22.40 -13.56
CA ARG A 294 -5.77 -22.53 -13.09
C ARG A 294 -6.78 -22.65 -14.24
N GLU A 295 -6.34 -22.69 -15.49
CA GLU A 295 -7.19 -22.66 -16.71
C GLU A 295 -8.21 -21.49 -16.69
N ALA A 296 -7.80 -20.35 -16.11
CA ALA A 296 -8.64 -19.18 -15.86
C ALA A 296 -8.04 -17.87 -16.42
N LEU A 297 -7.06 -17.95 -17.32
CA LEU A 297 -6.49 -16.76 -17.95
C LEU A 297 -7.52 -16.14 -18.90
N PRO A 298 -7.93 -14.86 -18.67
CA PRO A 298 -8.86 -14.20 -19.56
C PRO A 298 -8.22 -13.83 -20.91
N ASP A 299 -9.03 -13.76 -21.97
CA ASP A 299 -8.60 -13.33 -23.31
C ASP A 299 -8.22 -11.84 -23.35
N THR A 300 -8.81 -11.03 -22.46
CA THR A 300 -8.50 -9.61 -22.33
C THR A 300 -7.54 -9.38 -21.17
N PRO A 301 -6.64 -8.37 -21.27
CA PRO A 301 -5.65 -8.14 -20.24
C PRO A 301 -6.26 -7.69 -18.91
N MET A 302 -5.71 -8.16 -17.81
CA MET A 302 -6.03 -7.68 -16.47
C MET A 302 -5.59 -6.24 -16.28
N LYS A 303 -6.27 -5.54 -15.36
CA LYS A 303 -5.91 -4.19 -14.92
C LYS A 303 -5.55 -4.18 -13.44
N ALA A 304 -4.52 -3.42 -13.07
CA ALA A 304 -4.13 -3.21 -11.69
C ALA A 304 -4.52 -1.81 -11.24
N GLY A 305 -5.09 -1.70 -10.03
CA GLY A 305 -5.20 -0.45 -9.28
C GLY A 305 -3.90 -0.18 -8.55
N CYS A 306 -3.18 0.89 -8.92
CA CYS A 306 -1.93 1.26 -8.28
C CYS A 306 -2.17 2.51 -7.43
N PRO A 307 -2.14 2.42 -6.10
CA PRO A 307 -2.25 3.58 -5.23
C PRO A 307 -1.14 4.59 -5.52
N VAL A 308 -1.50 5.87 -5.58
CA VAL A 308 -0.56 6.98 -5.73
C VAL A 308 -0.86 8.03 -4.68
N ASN A 309 0.19 8.57 -4.07
CA ASN A 309 0.06 9.70 -3.17
C ASN A 309 -0.15 10.97 -4.01
N ILE A 310 -1.25 11.68 -3.77
CA ILE A 310 -1.61 12.93 -4.48
C ILE A 310 -1.44 14.17 -3.59
N ARG A 311 -0.80 14.04 -2.44
CA ARG A 311 -0.55 15.15 -1.50
C ARG A 311 0.40 16.17 -2.09
N THR A 312 0.11 17.45 -1.84
CA THR A 312 1.09 18.52 -1.93
C THR A 312 2.03 18.47 -0.71
N GLU A 313 3.20 19.12 -0.77
CA GLU A 313 4.14 19.20 0.36
C GLU A 313 3.49 19.76 1.63
N ALA A 314 2.59 20.75 1.49
CA ALA A 314 1.86 21.33 2.63
C ALA A 314 0.85 20.36 3.24
N GLU A 315 0.16 19.57 2.43
CA GLU A 315 -0.80 18.55 2.88
C GLU A 315 -0.10 17.34 3.51
N ALA A 316 1.11 17.02 3.07
CA ALA A 316 1.92 15.96 3.66
C ALA A 316 2.26 16.26 5.13
N ALA A 317 2.46 17.53 5.49
CA ALA A 317 2.73 17.97 6.86
C ALA A 317 1.49 17.90 7.77
N ALA A 318 0.28 17.95 7.21
CA ALA A 318 -0.98 17.93 7.96
C ALA A 318 -1.45 16.51 8.35
N GLY A 319 -0.88 15.47 7.76
CA GLY A 319 -1.30 14.06 7.96
C GLY A 319 -2.64 13.73 7.30
N GLY A 320 -3.12 12.50 7.51
CA GLY A 320 -4.41 12.01 6.97
C GLY A 320 -4.26 11.22 5.65
N ASN A 321 -5.17 10.32 5.34
CA ASN A 321 -5.14 9.52 4.12
C ASN A 321 -5.63 10.32 2.90
N MET A 322 -4.75 10.51 1.91
CA MET A 322 -5.08 11.11 0.60
C MET A 322 -4.55 10.20 -0.51
N ILE A 323 -5.24 9.10 -0.72
CA ILE A 323 -4.86 8.07 -1.68
C ILE A 323 -5.78 8.15 -2.91
N SER A 324 -5.19 8.27 -4.08
CA SER A 324 -5.88 8.02 -5.35
C SER A 324 -5.29 6.76 -5.98
N ALA A 325 -5.98 6.17 -6.92
CA ALA A 325 -5.48 5.02 -7.67
C ALA A 325 -5.41 5.34 -9.17
N ILE A 326 -4.29 5.01 -9.78
CA ILE A 326 -4.18 4.95 -11.23
C ILE A 326 -4.43 3.52 -11.70
N ILE A 327 -5.19 3.37 -12.77
CA ILE A 327 -5.49 2.06 -13.35
C ILE A 327 -4.49 1.81 -14.48
N ILE A 328 -3.74 0.71 -14.38
CA ILE A 328 -2.70 0.33 -15.34
C ILE A 328 -3.08 -1.01 -15.96
N ASN A 329 -3.02 -1.08 -17.30
CA ASN A 329 -3.16 -2.33 -18.02
C ASN A 329 -1.92 -3.20 -17.80
N MET A 330 -2.13 -4.43 -17.32
CA MET A 330 -1.07 -5.38 -16.96
C MET A 330 -0.58 -6.22 -18.15
N HIS A 331 -1.27 -6.15 -19.29
CA HIS A 331 -0.92 -6.92 -20.51
C HIS A 331 -0.63 -8.39 -20.22
N THR A 332 -1.49 -9.04 -19.43
CA THR A 332 -1.40 -10.47 -19.09
C THR A 332 -1.69 -11.37 -20.28
N ASP A 333 -2.29 -10.86 -21.35
CA ASP A 333 -2.48 -11.49 -22.65
C ASP A 333 -1.17 -11.70 -23.43
N ILE A 334 -0.14 -10.85 -23.21
CA ILE A 334 1.14 -10.91 -23.92
C ILE A 334 2.06 -11.96 -23.27
N ALA A 335 2.44 -12.99 -24.05
CA ALA A 335 3.30 -14.06 -23.58
C ALA A 335 4.79 -13.65 -23.47
N ASP A 336 5.32 -12.90 -24.46
CA ASP A 336 6.73 -12.48 -24.47
C ASP A 336 7.01 -11.43 -23.39
N PRO A 337 7.98 -11.67 -22.46
CA PRO A 337 8.21 -10.79 -21.32
C PRO A 337 8.76 -9.42 -21.72
N LEU A 338 9.50 -9.27 -22.84
CA LEU A 338 9.99 -7.96 -23.26
C LEU A 338 8.90 -7.15 -23.97
N GLN A 339 8.05 -7.80 -24.78
CA GLN A 339 6.89 -7.14 -25.38
C GLN A 339 5.93 -6.68 -24.27
N ARG A 340 5.70 -7.52 -23.26
CA ARG A 340 4.90 -7.17 -22.09
C ARG A 340 5.48 -5.97 -21.34
N LEU A 341 6.80 -5.94 -21.08
CA LEU A 341 7.47 -4.78 -20.46
C LEU A 341 7.29 -3.52 -21.31
N GLN A 342 7.43 -3.61 -22.62
CA GLN A 342 7.23 -2.47 -23.51
C GLN A 342 5.79 -1.96 -23.49
N ALA A 343 4.81 -2.85 -23.47
CA ALA A 343 3.39 -2.51 -23.40
C ALA A 343 3.05 -1.85 -22.04
N ILE A 344 3.49 -2.44 -20.92
CA ILE A 344 3.30 -1.87 -19.58
C ILE A 344 3.95 -0.50 -19.46
N THR A 345 5.16 -0.28 -20.01
CA THR A 345 5.83 1.03 -20.00
C THR A 345 4.98 2.11 -20.68
N ARG A 346 4.33 1.77 -21.79
CA ARG A 346 3.41 2.70 -22.48
C ARG A 346 2.16 2.97 -21.66
N SER A 347 1.50 1.92 -21.16
CA SER A 347 0.27 2.02 -20.37
C SER A 347 0.48 2.80 -19.06
N SER A 348 1.59 2.55 -18.35
CA SER A 348 1.91 3.26 -17.10
C SER A 348 2.18 4.76 -17.34
N SER A 349 2.89 5.09 -18.42
CA SER A 349 3.14 6.49 -18.81
C SER A 349 1.84 7.21 -19.15
N ALA A 350 0.98 6.60 -19.97
CA ALA A 350 -0.31 7.15 -20.33
C ALA A 350 -1.26 7.31 -19.12
N ALA A 351 -1.26 6.33 -18.18
CA ALA A 351 -2.05 6.40 -16.97
C ALA A 351 -1.62 7.56 -16.05
N LYS A 352 -0.31 7.77 -15.89
CA LYS A 352 0.25 8.90 -15.11
C LYS A 352 -0.10 10.25 -15.74
N GLN A 353 0.00 10.38 -17.06
CA GLN A 353 -0.38 11.63 -17.77
C GLN A 353 -1.86 11.93 -17.58
N ARG A 354 -2.74 10.94 -17.73
CA ARG A 354 -4.19 11.09 -17.50
C ARG A 354 -4.52 11.48 -16.06
N ALA A 355 -3.83 10.90 -15.07
CA ALA A 355 -4.02 11.25 -13.66
C ALA A 355 -3.61 12.69 -13.36
N GLY A 356 -2.52 13.19 -13.96
CA GLY A 356 -2.08 14.58 -13.84
C GLY A 356 -3.04 15.59 -14.49
N ALA A 357 -3.68 15.23 -15.60
CA ALA A 357 -4.61 16.10 -16.33
C ALA A 357 -6.02 16.14 -15.72
N ARG A 358 -6.48 15.04 -15.12
CA ARG A 358 -7.83 14.92 -14.55
C ARG A 358 -7.78 15.10 -13.03
N GLY A 359 -7.71 16.29 -12.49
CA GLY A 359 -7.74 16.54 -11.05
C GLY A 359 -8.24 15.35 -10.21
N SER A 360 -7.33 14.51 -9.71
CA SER A 360 -7.61 13.31 -8.91
C SER A 360 -8.37 13.61 -7.59
N ARG A 361 -8.67 14.87 -7.34
CA ARG A 361 -9.34 15.40 -6.15
C ARG A 361 -10.85 15.18 -6.13
N LYS A 362 -11.52 14.98 -7.28
CA LYS A 362 -13.00 14.89 -7.32
C LYS A 362 -13.59 13.78 -6.42
N ILE A 363 -12.88 12.66 -6.23
CA ILE A 363 -13.34 11.58 -5.34
C ILE A 363 -13.22 12.02 -3.88
N LEU A 364 -12.15 12.73 -3.52
CA LEU A 364 -11.94 13.26 -2.17
C LEU A 364 -13.00 14.32 -1.84
N ASP A 365 -13.30 15.21 -2.78
CA ASP A 365 -14.31 16.25 -2.62
C ASP A 365 -15.70 15.63 -2.34
N VAL A 366 -16.03 14.50 -2.97
CA VAL A 366 -17.28 13.77 -2.72
C VAL A 366 -17.30 13.13 -1.33
N VAL A 367 -16.18 12.51 -0.91
CA VAL A 367 -16.08 11.87 0.42
C VAL A 367 -16.20 12.92 1.53
N ASP A 368 -15.60 14.09 1.34
CA ASP A 368 -15.62 15.19 2.32
C ASP A 368 -17.01 15.79 2.54
N VAL A 369 -17.91 15.65 1.56
CA VAL A 369 -19.28 16.19 1.61
C VAL A 369 -20.28 15.21 2.20
N VAL A 370 -19.97 13.89 2.18
CA VAL A 370 -20.90 12.87 2.69
C VAL A 370 -20.92 12.89 4.23
N PRO A 371 -22.10 13.06 4.90
CA PRO A 371 -22.18 12.98 6.36
C PRO A 371 -21.70 11.64 6.92
N ALA A 372 -21.14 11.63 8.13
CA ALA A 372 -20.62 10.44 8.79
C ALA A 372 -21.63 9.27 8.81
N GLN A 373 -22.89 9.54 9.12
CA GLN A 373 -23.98 8.55 9.11
C GLN A 373 -24.20 7.94 7.73
N ALA A 374 -24.19 8.77 6.68
CA ALA A 374 -24.37 8.31 5.31
C ALA A 374 -23.15 7.49 4.86
N GLN A 375 -21.91 7.85 5.25
CA GLN A 375 -20.73 7.05 5.00
C GLN A 375 -20.78 5.70 5.72
N ALA A 376 -21.18 5.67 6.98
CA ALA A 376 -21.35 4.44 7.75
C ALA A 376 -22.40 3.51 7.11
N LEU A 377 -23.53 4.06 6.67
CA LEU A 377 -24.58 3.31 5.99
C LEU A 377 -24.11 2.77 4.63
N LEU A 378 -23.47 3.62 3.83
CA LEU A 378 -22.93 3.23 2.51
C LEU A 378 -21.80 2.21 2.64
N GLY A 379 -20.87 2.36 3.61
CA GLY A 379 -19.80 1.41 3.86
C GLY A 379 -20.36 0.02 4.18
N ASN A 380 -21.34 -0.07 5.08
CA ASN A 380 -22.03 -1.31 5.39
C ASN A 380 -22.78 -1.92 4.19
N LEU A 381 -23.38 -1.07 3.35
CA LEU A 381 -24.08 -1.53 2.16
C LEU A 381 -23.11 -2.02 1.08
N VAL A 382 -22.06 -1.27 0.80
CA VAL A 382 -21.01 -1.64 -0.16
C VAL A 382 -20.36 -2.94 0.25
N GLY A 383 -20.00 -3.12 1.53
CA GLY A 383 -19.45 -4.37 2.03
C GLY A 383 -20.35 -5.60 1.79
N LYS A 384 -21.69 -5.42 1.93
CA LYS A 384 -22.67 -6.49 1.74
C LYS A 384 -23.04 -6.76 0.27
N VAL A 385 -23.01 -5.74 -0.55
CA VAL A 385 -23.54 -5.78 -1.93
C VAL A 385 -22.43 -5.94 -2.98
N ALA A 386 -21.20 -5.48 -2.71
CA ALA A 386 -20.07 -5.57 -3.65
C ALA A 386 -19.80 -7.01 -4.12
N GLY A 387 -19.98 -8.01 -3.25
CA GLY A 387 -19.89 -9.42 -3.61
C GLY A 387 -20.98 -9.94 -4.56
N LYS A 388 -22.12 -9.20 -4.68
CA LYS A 388 -23.25 -9.57 -5.55
C LYS A 388 -23.34 -8.70 -6.81
N MET A 389 -22.72 -7.53 -6.83
CA MET A 389 -22.72 -6.63 -7.97
C MET A 389 -21.47 -6.81 -8.84
N ASN A 390 -21.50 -7.82 -9.68
CA ASN A 390 -20.45 -8.19 -10.65
C ASN A 390 -20.17 -7.12 -11.74
N ARG A 391 -20.73 -5.92 -11.66
CA ARG A 391 -20.72 -4.92 -12.74
C ARG A 391 -19.91 -3.64 -12.49
N ALA A 392 -19.35 -3.44 -11.31
CA ALA A 392 -18.69 -2.18 -10.96
C ALA A 392 -17.19 -2.29 -10.62
N VAL A 393 -16.55 -3.42 -10.96
CA VAL A 393 -15.12 -3.61 -10.69
C VAL A 393 -14.30 -2.73 -11.64
N GLN A 394 -13.42 -1.89 -11.09
CA GLN A 394 -12.57 -0.99 -11.87
C GLN A 394 -11.18 -1.57 -12.20
N PHE A 395 -10.75 -2.62 -11.48
CA PHE A 395 -9.49 -3.34 -11.67
C PHE A 395 -9.57 -4.76 -11.08
N ASN A 396 -8.60 -5.62 -11.39
CA ASN A 396 -8.61 -7.02 -10.96
C ASN A 396 -7.88 -7.26 -9.64
N GLY A 397 -6.97 -6.39 -9.28
CA GLY A 397 -6.20 -6.44 -8.04
C GLY A 397 -5.39 -5.18 -7.85
N SER A 398 -4.94 -4.95 -6.62
CA SER A 398 -4.11 -3.79 -6.27
C SER A 398 -2.63 -4.14 -6.32
N VAL A 399 -1.80 -3.22 -6.84
CA VAL A 399 -0.34 -3.33 -6.78
C VAL A 399 0.21 -2.05 -6.18
N SER A 400 0.80 -2.14 -4.98
CA SER A 400 1.36 -1.01 -4.25
C SER A 400 2.87 -1.14 -4.11
N ASN A 401 3.59 -0.07 -4.40
CA ASN A 401 5.03 0.03 -4.22
C ASN A 401 5.33 0.95 -3.04
N LEU A 402 5.88 0.37 -1.97
CA LEU A 402 6.29 1.06 -0.77
C LEU A 402 7.82 1.07 -0.70
N PRO A 403 8.47 2.21 -0.94
CA PRO A 403 9.92 2.30 -0.76
C PRO A 403 10.26 2.04 0.71
N GLY A 404 11.24 1.20 0.93
CA GLY A 404 11.74 0.89 2.28
C GLY A 404 12.67 1.96 2.84
N PRO A 405 13.17 1.74 4.07
CA PRO A 405 14.04 2.68 4.74
C PRO A 405 15.32 2.92 3.94
N GLN A 406 15.79 4.17 3.96
CA GLN A 406 17.00 4.58 3.25
C GLN A 406 18.27 4.35 4.09
N GLN A 407 18.10 4.08 5.36
CA GLN A 407 19.16 3.82 6.34
C GLN A 407 19.03 2.40 6.90
N GLU A 408 20.12 1.89 7.46
CA GLU A 408 20.11 0.62 8.14
C GLU A 408 19.38 0.74 9.47
N LEU A 409 18.44 -0.17 9.72
CA LEU A 409 17.60 -0.18 10.91
C LEU A 409 17.84 -1.46 11.72
N HIS A 410 17.79 -1.33 13.04
CA HIS A 410 17.99 -2.44 13.97
C HIS A 410 16.87 -2.52 14.99
N MET A 411 16.60 -3.71 15.50
CA MET A 411 15.73 -3.94 16.65
C MET A 411 16.16 -5.22 17.36
N LEU A 412 16.21 -5.20 18.68
CA LEU A 412 16.62 -6.35 19.51
C LEU A 412 17.96 -6.97 19.07
N GLY A 413 18.94 -6.15 18.67
CA GLY A 413 20.24 -6.61 18.18
C GLY A 413 20.23 -7.13 16.74
N GLY A 414 19.09 -7.38 16.12
CA GLY A 414 18.97 -7.80 14.72
C GLY A 414 18.92 -6.63 13.75
N ARG A 415 19.56 -6.78 12.60
CA ARG A 415 19.50 -5.85 11.49
C ARG A 415 18.27 -6.15 10.62
N LEU A 416 17.48 -5.14 10.30
CA LEU A 416 16.34 -5.28 9.40
C LEU A 416 16.83 -5.65 7.99
N GLN A 417 16.55 -6.88 7.59
CA GLN A 417 16.99 -7.48 6.32
C GLN A 417 15.92 -7.30 5.23
N SER A 418 14.66 -7.48 5.58
CA SER A 418 13.58 -7.50 4.61
C SER A 418 12.25 -7.06 5.22
N ILE A 419 11.39 -6.49 4.38
CA ILE A 419 10.04 -6.05 4.75
C ILE A 419 9.04 -6.72 3.82
N GLY A 420 8.12 -7.51 4.37
CA GLY A 420 6.91 -7.97 3.69
C GLY A 420 5.69 -7.16 4.10
N ALA A 421 4.61 -7.27 3.35
CA ALA A 421 3.35 -6.60 3.68
C ALA A 421 2.16 -7.53 3.40
N ALA A 422 1.35 -7.79 4.41
CA ALA A 422 0.02 -8.37 4.26
C ALA A 422 -1.00 -7.23 4.39
N MET A 423 -1.78 -7.00 3.32
CA MET A 423 -2.66 -5.84 3.21
C MET A 423 -4.11 -6.30 3.02
N PRO A 424 -5.08 -5.46 3.41
CA PRO A 424 -6.48 -5.83 3.33
C PRO A 424 -6.94 -6.06 1.90
N VAL A 425 -7.79 -7.05 1.73
CA VAL A 425 -8.56 -7.32 0.52
C VAL A 425 -10.04 -7.17 0.81
N MET A 426 -10.86 -6.99 -0.23
CA MET A 426 -12.29 -6.80 -0.08
C MET A 426 -13.06 -7.52 -1.19
N ASN A 427 -14.37 -7.66 -1.02
CA ASN A 427 -15.25 -8.24 -2.04
C ASN A 427 -15.06 -7.56 -3.39
N GLY A 428 -14.82 -8.33 -4.44
CA GLY A 428 -14.55 -7.84 -5.79
C GLY A 428 -13.09 -7.43 -6.04
N TYR A 429 -12.25 -7.32 -5.01
CA TYR A 429 -10.83 -6.93 -5.05
C TYR A 429 -10.01 -7.86 -4.14
N GLY A 430 -10.04 -9.16 -4.45
CA GLY A 430 -9.49 -10.21 -3.62
C GLY A 430 -7.99 -10.46 -3.78
N LEU A 431 -7.24 -9.59 -4.44
CA LEU A 431 -5.79 -9.68 -4.56
C LEU A 431 -5.12 -8.33 -4.29
N PHE A 432 -4.14 -8.35 -3.39
CA PHE A 432 -3.22 -7.24 -3.17
C PHE A 432 -1.78 -7.73 -3.34
N VAL A 433 -0.97 -7.00 -4.11
CA VAL A 433 0.46 -7.26 -4.30
C VAL A 433 1.24 -6.07 -3.74
N GLY A 434 1.98 -6.30 -2.67
CA GLY A 434 2.89 -5.34 -2.05
C GLY A 434 4.31 -5.50 -2.59
N LEU A 435 4.93 -4.40 -2.98
CA LEU A 435 6.31 -4.33 -3.46
C LEU A 435 7.09 -3.49 -2.45
N THR A 436 8.01 -4.10 -1.71
CA THR A 436 8.79 -3.41 -0.68
C THR A 436 10.28 -3.60 -0.91
N THR A 437 11.07 -2.56 -0.65
CA THR A 437 12.53 -2.63 -0.81
C THR A 437 13.21 -2.45 0.55
N CYS A 438 14.21 -3.27 0.85
CA CYS A 438 15.02 -3.15 2.07
C CYS A 438 16.40 -3.76 1.82
N ALA A 439 17.47 -3.19 2.31
CA ALA A 439 18.83 -3.74 2.29
C ALA A 439 19.28 -4.31 0.93
N GLY A 440 18.87 -3.69 -0.18
CA GLY A 440 19.21 -4.16 -1.54
C GLY A 440 18.33 -5.28 -2.09
N GLU A 441 17.38 -5.74 -1.31
CA GLU A 441 16.35 -6.73 -1.68
C GLU A 441 15.05 -6.03 -2.09
N LEU A 442 14.32 -6.64 -3.03
CA LEU A 442 12.92 -6.37 -3.27
C LEU A 442 12.10 -7.58 -2.82
N ARG A 443 11.09 -7.36 -2.01
CA ARG A 443 10.11 -8.39 -1.65
C ARG A 443 8.78 -8.13 -2.35
N ILE A 444 8.27 -9.15 -3.02
CA ILE A 444 6.92 -9.18 -3.58
C ILE A 444 6.06 -9.97 -2.61
N SER A 445 5.09 -9.32 -1.99
CA SER A 445 4.14 -9.93 -1.06
C SER A 445 2.76 -10.00 -1.71
N MET A 446 2.07 -11.11 -1.56
CA MET A 446 0.75 -11.35 -2.13
C MET A 446 -0.22 -11.65 -1.00
N SER A 447 -1.27 -10.84 -0.88
CA SER A 447 -2.35 -11.01 0.09
C SER A 447 -3.65 -11.32 -0.63
N SER A 448 -4.39 -12.29 -0.13
CA SER A 448 -5.69 -12.70 -0.68
C SER A 448 -6.56 -13.32 0.42
N SER A 449 -7.67 -13.90 0.02
CA SER A 449 -8.53 -14.73 0.86
C SER A 449 -8.39 -16.21 0.47
N ALA A 450 -8.52 -17.12 1.43
CA ALA A 450 -8.29 -18.55 1.25
C ALA A 450 -9.17 -19.18 0.16
N ASN A 451 -10.39 -18.68 -0.04
CA ASN A 451 -11.27 -19.17 -1.11
C ASN A 451 -10.85 -18.70 -2.51
N ILE A 452 -10.09 -17.60 -2.60
CA ILE A 452 -9.61 -17.03 -3.87
C ILE A 452 -8.23 -17.56 -4.23
N LEU A 453 -7.33 -17.61 -3.27
CA LEU A 453 -5.93 -18.06 -3.42
C LEU A 453 -5.63 -19.17 -2.40
N PRO A 454 -6.12 -20.40 -2.64
CA PRO A 454 -5.92 -21.53 -1.73
C PRO A 454 -4.48 -22.06 -1.73
N ASP A 455 -3.72 -21.75 -2.76
CA ASP A 455 -2.34 -22.20 -3.01
C ASP A 455 -1.37 -21.00 -3.21
N PRO A 456 -1.19 -20.13 -2.19
CA PRO A 456 -0.40 -18.91 -2.34
C PRO A 456 1.06 -19.16 -2.72
N GLY A 457 1.67 -20.27 -2.26
CA GLY A 457 3.01 -20.70 -2.66
C GLY A 457 3.14 -20.89 -4.17
N LYS A 458 2.12 -21.43 -4.84
CA LYS A 458 2.10 -21.58 -6.30
C LYS A 458 2.17 -20.25 -7.04
N LEU A 459 1.46 -19.24 -6.52
CA LEU A 459 1.56 -17.88 -7.08
C LEU A 459 2.96 -17.31 -6.86
N GLY A 460 3.58 -17.57 -5.70
CA GLY A 460 4.97 -17.23 -5.41
C GLY A 460 5.94 -17.82 -6.45
N ASP A 461 5.81 -19.11 -6.76
CA ASP A 461 6.62 -19.80 -7.78
C ASP A 461 6.42 -19.19 -9.16
N CYS A 462 5.19 -18.79 -9.50
CA CYS A 462 4.88 -18.09 -10.76
C CYS A 462 5.56 -16.71 -10.84
N MET A 463 5.66 -15.97 -9.72
CA MET A 463 6.40 -14.70 -9.66
C MET A 463 7.90 -14.92 -9.91
N GLU A 464 8.49 -15.94 -9.29
CA GLU A 464 9.90 -16.30 -9.54
C GLU A 464 10.14 -16.73 -10.99
N HIS A 465 9.24 -17.51 -11.56
CA HIS A 465 9.32 -17.92 -12.96
C HIS A 465 9.31 -16.71 -13.88
N SER A 466 8.36 -15.79 -13.70
CA SER A 466 8.27 -14.54 -14.46
C SER A 466 9.53 -13.68 -14.34
N PHE A 467 10.11 -13.56 -13.14
CA PHE A 467 11.38 -12.87 -12.95
C PHE A 467 12.53 -13.53 -13.73
N LYS A 468 12.62 -14.86 -13.69
CA LYS A 468 13.66 -15.62 -14.42
C LYS A 468 13.53 -15.46 -15.94
N GLU A 469 12.30 -15.51 -16.47
CA GLU A 469 12.00 -15.27 -17.89
C GLU A 469 12.43 -13.87 -18.34
N LEU A 470 11.96 -12.84 -17.64
CA LEU A 470 12.27 -11.43 -17.96
C LEU A 470 13.78 -11.17 -17.86
N SER A 471 14.44 -11.70 -16.82
CA SER A 471 15.89 -11.58 -16.63
C SER A 471 16.67 -12.23 -17.78
N SER A 472 16.26 -13.42 -18.23
CA SER A 472 16.87 -14.12 -19.36
C SER A 472 16.67 -13.35 -20.67
N ALA A 473 15.47 -12.86 -20.92
CA ALA A 473 15.14 -12.11 -22.14
C ALA A 473 15.88 -10.78 -22.20
N ALA A 474 16.00 -10.07 -21.06
CA ALA A 474 16.74 -8.82 -20.97
C ALA A 474 18.25 -8.98 -21.25
N ARG A 475 18.85 -10.09 -20.83
CA ARG A 475 20.27 -10.39 -21.09
C ARG A 475 20.57 -10.73 -22.55
N LYS A 476 19.65 -11.38 -23.25
CA LYS A 476 19.82 -11.79 -24.66
C LYS A 476 19.78 -10.60 -25.63
N ARG A 477 19.27 -9.45 -25.24
CA ARG A 477 19.22 -8.25 -26.07
C ARG A 477 20.55 -7.52 -25.99
N PRO A 478 21.35 -7.42 -27.08
CA PRO A 478 22.59 -6.67 -27.06
C PRO A 478 22.32 -5.22 -26.70
N ALA A 479 23.10 -4.68 -25.76
CA ALA A 479 23.03 -3.27 -25.39
C ALA A 479 23.15 -2.42 -26.66
N THR A 480 22.13 -1.63 -26.96
CA THR A 480 22.15 -0.68 -28.07
C THR A 480 23.38 0.21 -27.88
N LYS A 481 24.41 0.03 -28.75
CA LYS A 481 25.63 0.82 -28.74
C LYS A 481 25.26 2.29 -28.68
N ARG A 482 25.60 2.96 -27.60
CA ARG A 482 25.60 4.41 -27.49
C ARG A 482 26.41 4.93 -28.67
N LYS A 483 25.77 5.54 -29.67
CA LYS A 483 26.49 6.28 -30.71
C LYS A 483 27.31 7.35 -29.98
N SER A 484 28.62 7.14 -29.92
CA SER A 484 29.53 8.19 -29.47
C SER A 484 29.46 9.32 -30.51
N THR A 485 28.84 10.39 -30.15
CA THR A 485 28.99 11.66 -30.88
C THR A 485 30.45 12.07 -30.68
N LYS A 486 31.28 11.86 -31.72
CA LYS A 486 32.61 12.47 -31.78
C LYS A 486 32.46 14.00 -31.65
N PRO A 487 33.28 14.66 -30.82
CA PRO A 487 33.31 16.14 -30.81
C PRO A 487 33.72 16.63 -32.21
N GLY A 488 32.85 17.44 -32.81
CA GLY A 488 33.14 18.06 -34.09
C GLY A 488 34.38 18.95 -34.00
N ALA A 489 35.28 18.77 -34.95
CA ALA A 489 36.50 19.55 -35.10
C ALA A 489 36.17 21.06 -35.15
N ALA A 490 36.82 21.82 -34.30
CA ALA A 490 36.74 23.27 -34.26
C ALA A 490 37.24 23.85 -35.60
N LYS A 491 36.36 24.53 -36.32
CA LYS A 491 36.74 25.34 -37.49
C LYS A 491 37.54 26.54 -37.01
N SER A 492 38.80 26.62 -37.47
CA SER A 492 39.73 27.74 -37.29
C SER A 492 39.15 29.03 -37.89
N ARG A 493 39.15 30.11 -37.12
CA ARG A 493 38.76 31.49 -37.49
C ARG A 493 39.87 32.11 -38.35
N PRO A 494 39.61 32.77 -39.48
CA PRO A 494 40.62 33.46 -40.23
C PRO A 494 41.00 34.79 -39.55
N THR A 495 42.29 35.02 -39.43
CA THR A 495 42.89 36.25 -38.94
C THR A 495 42.67 37.41 -39.94
N ARG A 496 42.10 38.49 -39.47
CA ARG A 496 41.92 39.73 -40.19
C ARG A 496 43.20 40.59 -40.08
N LYS A 497 43.94 40.77 -41.22
CA LYS A 497 45.03 41.74 -41.33
C LYS A 497 44.51 43.17 -41.28
N LYS A 498 45.13 43.98 -40.44
CA LYS A 498 45.02 45.44 -40.49
C LYS A 498 45.90 45.99 -41.64
N SER A 499 45.40 46.86 -42.39
CA SER A 499 46.05 48.02 -43.04
C SER A 499 45.08 49.17 -43.01
#